data_5250ab7398fa50d57191cf57ae35b86f
#
_entry.id   5250ab7398fa50d57191cf57ae35b86f
#
_cell.length_a   1.000
_cell.length_b   1.000
_cell.length_c   1.000
_cell.angle_alpha   90.00
_cell.angle_beta   90.00
_cell.angle_gamma   90.00
#
_symmetry.space_group_name_H-M   'P 1'
#
loop_
_entity.id
_entity.type
_entity.pdbx_description
1 polymer ?
#
loop_
_entity_poly.entity_id
_entity_poly.type
_entity_poly.pdbx_seq_one_letter_code
_entity_poly.pdbx_strand_id
1 'polypeptide(L)'
;EGELSLIAPDGSVAAKSGERHGGPPYFWFAEVASPAAGTWRARLARERAPADCSTITRDIIVRAEQPPRPQATAGSIWPVRDQWTRANENLFSAWIEKLFDAPLDASLSWPALHEGLRDRSRNLLFNHLGLREDELGMVIRPDCADLPYFLRAYFAFKMGLPFGYATCTRPARDAP
;
A
#
# COMPACT_ATOMS: atom_id res chain seq x y z
N GLU A 1 -19.50 -11.94 -4.20
CA GLU A 1 -18.69 -12.61 -3.18
C GLU A 1 -17.42 -13.19 -3.82
N GLY A 2 -16.37 -13.45 -3.01
CA GLY A 2 -15.12 -14.00 -3.50
C GLY A 2 -14.20 -14.43 -2.34
N GLU A 3 -13.25 -15.32 -2.64
CA GLU A 3 -12.24 -15.79 -1.70
C GLU A 3 -10.85 -15.56 -2.28
N LEU A 4 -10.01 -14.84 -1.55
CA LEU A 4 -8.57 -14.72 -1.83
C LEU A 4 -7.83 -15.83 -1.11
N SER A 5 -6.97 -16.56 -1.83
CA SER A 5 -6.07 -17.57 -1.27
C SER A 5 -4.63 -17.23 -1.61
N LEU A 6 -3.73 -17.35 -0.64
CA LEU A 6 -2.28 -17.32 -0.85
C LEU A 6 -1.74 -18.75 -0.83
N ILE A 7 -1.19 -19.17 -1.95
CA ILE A 7 -0.67 -20.52 -2.18
C ILE A 7 0.86 -20.45 -2.13
N ALA A 8 1.45 -21.24 -1.24
CA ALA A 8 2.89 -21.32 -1.06
C ALA A 8 3.58 -22.06 -2.24
N PRO A 9 4.92 -21.98 -2.36
CA PRO A 9 5.67 -22.64 -3.42
C PRO A 9 5.51 -24.16 -3.45
N ASP A 10 5.19 -24.80 -2.32
CA ASP A 10 4.91 -26.24 -2.20
C ASP A 10 3.46 -26.61 -2.62
N GLY A 11 2.66 -25.64 -3.00
CA GLY A 11 1.26 -25.83 -3.38
C GLY A 11 0.25 -25.78 -2.23
N SER A 12 0.69 -25.67 -0.99
CA SER A 12 -0.20 -25.55 0.16
C SER A 12 -0.87 -24.18 0.21
N VAL A 13 -2.09 -24.12 0.76
CA VAL A 13 -2.79 -22.85 1.01
C VAL A 13 -2.39 -22.33 2.38
N ALA A 14 -1.58 -21.27 2.39
CA ALA A 14 -1.03 -20.68 3.60
C ALA A 14 -1.98 -19.67 4.27
N ALA A 15 -2.81 -18.97 3.50
CA ALA A 15 -3.79 -18.02 4.02
C ALA A 15 -5.00 -17.93 3.09
N LYS A 16 -6.16 -17.61 3.68
CA LYS A 16 -7.42 -17.33 2.97
C LYS A 16 -8.13 -16.14 3.57
N SER A 17 -8.85 -15.39 2.73
CA SER A 17 -9.73 -14.31 3.13
C SER A 17 -10.95 -14.28 2.24
N GLY A 18 -12.15 -14.33 2.84
CA GLY A 18 -13.43 -14.15 2.16
C GLY A 18 -14.01 -12.75 2.39
N GLU A 19 -13.41 -11.96 3.26
CA GLU A 19 -13.91 -10.63 3.59
C GLU A 19 -13.59 -9.63 2.48
N ARG A 20 -14.62 -8.97 2.00
CA ARG A 20 -14.56 -7.95 0.96
C ARG A 20 -14.64 -6.56 1.58
N HIS A 21 -13.70 -5.70 1.24
CA HIS A 21 -13.60 -4.32 1.70
C HIS A 21 -13.83 -3.33 0.54
N GLY A 22 -14.17 -2.09 0.89
CA GLY A 22 -14.34 -0.98 -0.04
C GLY A 22 -15.52 -1.11 -0.99
N GLY A 23 -15.49 -0.35 -2.06
CA GLY A 23 -16.39 -0.52 -3.17
C GLY A 23 -16.81 0.70 -3.95
N PRO A 24 -16.89 0.59 -5.29
CA PRO A 24 -15.79 0.17 -6.17
C PRO A 24 -14.59 1.13 -6.14
N PRO A 25 -13.35 0.63 -6.21
CA PRO A 25 -12.95 -0.77 -6.35
C PRO A 25 -13.09 -1.58 -5.05
N TYR A 26 -13.27 -2.90 -5.19
CA TYR A 26 -13.34 -3.83 -4.06
C TYR A 26 -12.01 -4.50 -3.81
N PHE A 27 -11.70 -4.82 -2.53
CA PHE A 27 -10.44 -5.38 -2.10
C PHE A 27 -10.63 -6.63 -1.24
N TRP A 28 -9.65 -7.53 -1.28
CA TRP A 28 -9.44 -8.64 -0.36
C TRP A 28 -8.03 -8.57 0.14
N PHE A 29 -7.82 -8.79 1.44
CA PHE A 29 -6.52 -8.80 2.07
C PHE A 29 -6.21 -10.19 2.63
N ALA A 30 -5.00 -10.65 2.42
CA ALA A 30 -4.48 -11.85 3.06
C ALA A 30 -2.99 -11.64 3.32
N GLU A 31 -2.50 -12.16 4.46
CA GLU A 31 -1.14 -11.98 4.89
C GLU A 31 -0.54 -13.31 5.34
N VAL A 32 0.75 -13.49 5.07
CA VAL A 32 1.55 -14.59 5.57
C VAL A 32 2.79 -14.00 6.23
N ALA A 33 2.92 -14.20 7.54
CA ALA A 33 4.12 -13.81 8.29
C ALA A 33 5.29 -14.72 7.89
N SER A 34 6.43 -14.15 7.51
CA SER A 34 7.64 -14.89 7.15
C SER A 34 7.46 -15.91 6.01
N PRO A 35 7.05 -15.48 4.82
CA PRO A 35 6.85 -16.39 3.70
C PRO A 35 8.17 -17.02 3.26
N ALA A 36 8.15 -18.32 2.95
CA ALA A 36 9.31 -19.03 2.39
C ALA A 36 9.67 -18.43 1.01
N ALA A 37 10.97 -18.43 0.67
CA ALA A 37 11.43 -18.03 -0.65
C ALA A 37 10.87 -18.95 -1.75
N GLY A 38 10.52 -18.38 -2.88
CA GLY A 38 9.97 -19.11 -4.02
C GLY A 38 8.84 -18.34 -4.70
N THR A 39 8.16 -19.01 -5.63
CA THR A 39 7.01 -18.44 -6.33
C THR A 39 5.72 -18.77 -5.58
N TRP A 40 5.13 -17.76 -5.00
CA TRP A 40 3.81 -17.81 -4.38
C TRP A 40 2.73 -17.45 -5.40
N ARG A 41 1.51 -17.90 -5.17
CA ARG A 41 0.37 -17.55 -6.01
C ARG A 41 -0.76 -16.97 -5.19
N ALA A 42 -1.15 -15.74 -5.51
CA ALA A 42 -2.41 -15.16 -5.07
C ALA A 42 -3.51 -15.59 -6.03
N ARG A 43 -4.59 -16.19 -5.52
CA ARG A 43 -5.75 -16.63 -6.30
C ARG A 43 -7.01 -16.02 -5.70
N LEU A 44 -7.71 -15.20 -6.47
CA LEU A 44 -9.04 -14.70 -6.13
C LEU A 44 -10.09 -15.49 -6.93
N ALA A 45 -10.85 -16.32 -6.23
CA ALA A 45 -12.04 -16.98 -6.77
C ALA A 45 -13.26 -16.10 -6.53
N ARG A 46 -14.05 -15.80 -7.56
CA ARG A 46 -15.23 -14.93 -7.48
C ARG A 46 -16.48 -15.73 -7.81
N GLU A 47 -17.42 -15.74 -6.89
CA GLU A 47 -18.74 -16.29 -7.13
C GLU A 47 -19.52 -15.37 -8.09
N ARG A 48 -20.36 -15.96 -8.92
CA ARG A 48 -21.25 -15.23 -9.86
C ARG A 48 -20.54 -14.34 -10.91
N ALA A 49 -19.22 -14.51 -11.10
CA ALA A 49 -18.53 -13.86 -12.20
C ALA A 49 -18.66 -14.69 -13.48
N PRO A 50 -18.58 -14.08 -14.69
CA PRO A 50 -18.47 -14.82 -15.95
C PRO A 50 -17.30 -15.81 -15.89
N ALA A 51 -17.41 -16.93 -16.60
CA ALA A 51 -16.45 -18.03 -16.49
C ALA A 51 -14.99 -17.62 -16.78
N ASP A 52 -14.78 -16.72 -17.73
CA ASP A 52 -13.49 -16.13 -18.09
C ASP A 52 -12.89 -15.19 -17.00
N CYS A 53 -13.74 -14.72 -16.08
CA CYS A 53 -13.36 -13.83 -14.98
C CYS A 53 -13.62 -14.44 -13.58
N SER A 54 -14.01 -15.71 -13.48
CA SER A 54 -14.35 -16.36 -12.23
C SER A 54 -13.15 -16.54 -11.29
N THR A 55 -11.95 -16.63 -11.84
CA THR A 55 -10.71 -16.79 -11.09
C THR A 55 -9.64 -15.86 -11.65
N ILE A 56 -9.02 -15.08 -10.77
CA ILE A 56 -7.86 -14.27 -11.08
C ILE A 56 -6.66 -14.82 -10.31
N THR A 57 -5.54 -14.99 -11.00
CA THR A 57 -4.29 -15.44 -10.37
C THR A 57 -3.16 -14.45 -10.62
N ARG A 58 -2.27 -14.32 -9.63
CA ARG A 58 -1.03 -13.55 -9.71
C ARG A 58 0.09 -14.32 -9.03
N ASP A 59 1.22 -14.45 -9.70
CA ASP A 59 2.41 -15.02 -9.11
C ASP A 59 3.21 -13.90 -8.39
N ILE A 60 3.70 -14.22 -7.20
CA ILE A 60 4.47 -13.34 -6.32
C ILE A 60 5.80 -14.03 -6.03
N ILE A 61 6.91 -13.40 -6.40
CA ILE A 61 8.24 -13.95 -6.16
C ILE A 61 8.76 -13.46 -4.82
N VAL A 62 8.88 -14.37 -3.86
CA VAL A 62 9.54 -14.13 -2.57
C VAL A 62 11.01 -14.54 -2.70
N ARG A 63 11.92 -13.60 -2.51
CA ARG A 63 13.37 -13.83 -2.62
C ARG A 63 13.96 -14.18 -1.26
N ALA A 64 14.92 -15.11 -1.24
CA ALA A 64 15.68 -15.46 -0.03
C ALA A 64 16.59 -14.31 0.41
N GLU A 65 17.09 -13.52 -0.53
CA GLU A 65 17.98 -12.41 -0.25
C GLU A 65 17.31 -11.07 -0.63
N GLN A 66 17.60 -10.07 0.18
CA GLN A 66 17.13 -8.71 -0.11
C GLN A 66 17.87 -8.19 -1.36
N PRO A 67 17.15 -7.65 -2.36
CA PRO A 67 17.81 -7.06 -3.52
C PRO A 67 18.68 -5.86 -3.10
N PRO A 68 19.76 -5.56 -3.85
CA PRO A 68 20.61 -4.41 -3.58
C PRO A 68 19.76 -3.13 -3.53
N ARG A 69 20.15 -2.21 -2.64
CA ARG A 69 19.45 -0.93 -2.49
C ARG A 69 19.47 -0.17 -3.81
N PRO A 70 18.31 0.20 -4.34
CA PRO A 70 18.28 1.06 -5.50
C PRO A 70 18.85 2.45 -5.14
N GLN A 71 19.58 3.05 -6.08
CA GLN A 71 20.06 4.42 -5.93
C GLN A 71 18.99 5.42 -6.38
N ALA A 72 18.99 6.62 -5.78
CA ALA A 72 18.10 7.69 -6.20
C ALA A 72 18.40 8.09 -7.66
N THR A 73 17.34 8.32 -8.42
CA THR A 73 17.45 8.86 -9.78
C THR A 73 17.77 10.36 -9.72
N ALA A 74 18.52 10.89 -10.67
CA ALA A 74 18.85 12.30 -10.72
C ALA A 74 17.57 13.16 -10.63
N GLY A 75 17.53 14.12 -9.68
CA GLY A 75 16.37 14.98 -9.45
C GLY A 75 15.25 14.38 -8.59
N SER A 76 15.42 13.16 -8.06
CA SER A 76 14.46 12.51 -7.16
C SER A 76 15.04 12.30 -5.77
N ILE A 77 14.22 12.43 -4.73
CA ILE A 77 14.62 12.17 -3.32
C ILE A 77 14.78 10.68 -3.06
N TRP A 78 14.05 9.84 -3.80
CA TRP A 78 14.13 8.37 -3.74
C TRP A 78 14.21 7.75 -5.13
N PRO A 79 14.63 6.48 -5.24
CA PRO A 79 14.66 5.78 -6.53
C PRO A 79 13.26 5.63 -7.11
N VAL A 80 13.00 6.24 -8.26
CA VAL A 80 11.77 6.05 -9.04
C VAL A 80 11.95 4.81 -9.92
N ARG A 81 11.04 3.83 -9.78
CA ARG A 81 11.11 2.53 -10.45
C ARG A 81 9.89 2.22 -11.29
N ASP A 82 8.81 2.94 -11.05
CA ASP A 82 7.52 2.71 -11.70
C ASP A 82 6.79 4.05 -11.92
N GLN A 83 5.66 4.00 -12.57
CA GLN A 83 4.81 5.14 -12.89
C GLN A 83 3.44 4.96 -12.25
N TRP A 84 2.74 6.07 -12.02
CA TRP A 84 1.35 6.01 -11.59
C TRP A 84 0.49 5.40 -12.70
N THR A 85 -0.04 4.23 -12.43
CA THR A 85 -0.98 3.49 -13.26
C THR A 85 -2.30 3.33 -12.52
N ARG A 86 -3.36 2.92 -13.22
CA ARG A 86 -4.62 2.57 -12.57
C ARG A 86 -4.44 1.46 -11.52
N ALA A 87 -3.53 0.52 -11.76
CA ALA A 87 -3.25 -0.54 -10.80
C ALA A 87 -2.63 0.03 -9.51
N ASN A 88 -1.68 0.96 -9.62
CA ASN A 88 -1.08 1.62 -8.46
C ASN A 88 -2.07 2.53 -7.73
N GLU A 89 -2.98 3.20 -8.44
CA GLU A 89 -4.07 3.97 -7.82
C GLU A 89 -5.04 3.06 -7.03
N ASN A 90 -5.41 1.93 -7.60
CA ASN A 90 -6.25 0.96 -6.91
C ASN A 90 -5.54 0.39 -5.66
N LEU A 91 -4.23 0.12 -5.76
CA LEU A 91 -3.44 -0.35 -4.62
C LEU A 91 -3.32 0.72 -3.54
N PHE A 92 -3.12 2.00 -3.93
CA PHE A 92 -3.15 3.13 -3.00
C PHE A 92 -4.49 3.22 -2.26
N SER A 93 -5.61 3.11 -2.98
CA SER A 93 -6.94 3.12 -2.38
C SER A 93 -7.15 1.95 -1.42
N ALA A 94 -6.69 0.74 -1.78
CA ALA A 94 -6.75 -0.44 -0.92
C ALA A 94 -5.91 -0.27 0.35
N TRP A 95 -4.71 0.32 0.21
CA TRP A 95 -3.85 0.60 1.34
C TRP A 95 -4.46 1.63 2.30
N ILE A 96 -5.06 2.71 1.78
CA ILE A 96 -5.80 3.71 2.58
C ILE A 96 -6.97 3.06 3.31
N GLU A 97 -7.77 2.26 2.61
CA GLU A 97 -8.90 1.52 3.20
C GLU A 97 -8.43 0.67 4.39
N LYS A 98 -7.37 -0.12 4.21
CA LYS A 98 -6.82 -0.95 5.26
C LYS A 98 -6.21 -0.15 6.42
N LEU A 99 -5.53 0.95 6.13
CA LEU A 99 -4.90 1.79 7.15
C LEU A 99 -5.94 2.40 8.10
N PHE A 100 -7.09 2.82 7.55
CA PHE A 100 -8.17 3.49 8.28
C PHE A 100 -9.35 2.56 8.60
N ASP A 101 -9.23 1.25 8.33
CA ASP A 101 -10.28 0.29 8.62
C ASP A 101 -10.60 0.24 10.12
N ALA A 102 -11.84 0.61 10.46
CA ALA A 102 -12.34 0.62 11.81
C ALA A 102 -13.87 0.51 11.82
N PRO A 103 -14.48 -0.01 12.89
CA PRO A 103 -15.93 0.05 13.08
C PRO A 103 -16.46 1.49 12.95
N LEU A 104 -17.67 1.65 12.40
CA LEU A 104 -18.27 2.98 12.16
C LEU A 104 -18.45 3.82 13.41
N ASP A 105 -18.55 3.19 14.56
CA ASP A 105 -18.66 3.83 15.89
C ASP A 105 -17.30 4.07 16.57
N ALA A 106 -16.21 3.60 15.96
CA ALA A 106 -14.88 3.83 16.49
C ALA A 106 -14.36 5.22 16.13
N SER A 107 -13.79 5.92 17.10
CA SER A 107 -13.04 7.16 16.88
C SER A 107 -11.58 6.83 16.65
N LEU A 108 -11.19 6.55 15.40
CA LEU A 108 -9.81 6.28 15.05
C LEU A 108 -9.02 7.61 15.07
N SER A 109 -8.06 7.72 15.98
CA SER A 109 -7.23 8.91 16.14
C SER A 109 -5.83 8.53 16.58
N TRP A 110 -4.82 9.19 16.01
CA TRP A 110 -3.42 9.08 16.43
C TRP A 110 -2.87 10.46 16.76
N PRO A 111 -2.04 10.59 17.81
CA PRO A 111 -1.36 11.84 18.14
C PRO A 111 -0.45 12.35 17.02
N ALA A 112 0.02 11.43 16.17
CA ALA A 112 0.84 11.72 15.01
C ALA A 112 0.69 10.63 13.94
N LEU A 113 0.80 10.99 12.66
CA LEU A 113 0.63 10.08 11.53
C LEU A 113 1.58 8.86 11.59
N HIS A 114 2.83 9.08 12.02
CA HIS A 114 3.82 8.01 12.12
C HIS A 114 3.43 6.91 13.12
N GLU A 115 2.57 7.18 14.09
CA GLU A 115 2.07 6.15 15.02
C GLU A 115 1.11 5.19 14.29
N GLY A 116 0.20 5.72 13.48
CA GLY A 116 -0.66 4.90 12.62
C GLY A 116 0.14 4.12 11.56
N LEU A 117 1.17 4.76 10.98
CA LEU A 117 2.03 4.11 9.99
C LEU A 117 2.92 3.00 10.58
N ARG A 118 3.15 2.99 11.90
CA ARG A 118 3.87 1.93 12.63
C ARG A 118 2.99 0.77 13.07
N ASP A 119 1.69 0.91 12.97
CA ASP A 119 0.77 -0.19 13.26
C ASP A 119 0.81 -1.24 12.14
N ARG A 120 1.51 -2.34 12.39
CA ARG A 120 1.68 -3.45 11.43
C ARG A 120 0.38 -4.14 11.05
N SER A 121 -0.63 -4.08 11.91
CA SER A 121 -1.94 -4.68 11.63
C SER A 121 -2.73 -3.88 10.59
N ARG A 122 -2.41 -2.59 10.43
CA ARG A 122 -3.06 -1.64 9.53
C ARG A 122 -2.21 -1.29 8.33
N ASN A 123 -0.92 -1.04 8.55
CA ASN A 123 -0.02 -0.60 7.49
C ASN A 123 0.66 -1.78 6.79
N LEU A 124 0.07 -2.24 5.68
CA LEU A 124 0.63 -3.32 4.85
C LEU A 124 1.97 -2.96 4.18
N LEU A 125 2.37 -1.68 4.22
CA LEU A 125 3.66 -1.20 3.69
C LEU A 125 4.70 -0.98 4.79
N PHE A 126 4.42 -1.42 6.04
CA PHE A 126 5.36 -1.28 7.13
C PHE A 126 6.69 -1.97 6.80
N ASN A 127 7.78 -1.22 6.84
CA ASN A 127 9.14 -1.68 6.49
C ASN A 127 9.22 -2.41 5.12
N HIS A 128 8.37 -2.04 4.17
CA HIS A 128 8.30 -2.65 2.84
C HIS A 128 9.65 -2.63 2.08
N LEU A 129 10.48 -1.62 2.31
CA LEU A 129 11.79 -1.52 1.68
C LEU A 129 12.87 -2.36 2.40
N GLY A 130 12.57 -2.93 3.56
CA GLY A 130 13.51 -3.70 4.37
C GLY A 130 14.63 -2.84 4.99
N LEU A 131 14.43 -1.53 5.10
CA LEU A 131 15.41 -0.58 5.61
C LEU A 131 15.14 -0.15 7.06
N ARG A 132 14.12 -0.73 7.69
CA ARG A 132 13.57 -0.29 8.97
C ARG A 132 13.13 1.18 8.92
N GLU A 133 12.69 1.61 7.76
CA GLU A 133 12.39 3.00 7.43
C GLU A 133 11.22 3.58 8.24
N ASP A 134 10.32 2.74 8.74
CA ASP A 134 9.21 3.18 9.59
C ASP A 134 9.57 3.19 11.08
N GLU A 135 10.68 2.57 11.44
CA GLU A 135 11.18 2.53 12.82
C GLU A 135 12.11 3.70 13.13
N LEU A 136 12.74 4.29 12.13
CA LEU A 136 13.77 5.33 12.24
C LEU A 136 13.16 6.71 12.48
N GLY A 137 12.52 6.90 13.63
CA GLY A 137 12.44 8.18 14.32
C GLY A 137 11.77 9.39 13.66
N MET A 138 11.19 9.28 12.46
CA MET A 138 10.53 10.41 11.82
C MET A 138 9.22 10.76 12.53
N VAL A 139 9.08 11.99 12.98
CA VAL A 139 7.85 12.52 13.58
C VAL A 139 7.08 13.29 12.53
N ILE A 140 5.91 12.78 12.12
CA ILE A 140 5.06 13.38 11.10
C ILE A 140 3.74 13.79 11.76
N ARG A 141 3.47 15.08 11.78
CA ARG A 141 2.23 15.66 12.33
C ARG A 141 1.58 16.57 11.31
N PRO A 142 0.97 16.01 10.26
CA PRO A 142 0.24 16.80 9.29
C PRO A 142 -1.03 17.38 9.92
N ASP A 143 -1.45 18.52 9.44
CA ASP A 143 -2.83 18.97 9.63
C ASP A 143 -3.78 18.23 8.68
N CYS A 144 -5.07 18.55 8.73
CA CYS A 144 -6.06 17.89 7.89
C CYS A 144 -5.88 18.17 6.39
N ALA A 145 -5.28 19.30 6.02
CA ALA A 145 -5.01 19.66 4.64
C ALA A 145 -3.75 18.94 4.12
N ASP A 146 -2.77 18.75 4.98
CA ASP A 146 -1.50 18.10 4.63
C ASP A 146 -1.58 16.58 4.62
N LEU A 147 -2.48 15.98 5.40
CA LEU A 147 -2.59 14.54 5.57
C LEU A 147 -2.63 13.76 4.24
N PRO A 148 -3.48 14.12 3.24
CA PRO A 148 -3.52 13.40 1.96
C PRO A 148 -2.19 13.44 1.20
N TYR A 149 -1.45 14.55 1.28
CA TYR A 149 -0.15 14.69 0.63
C TYR A 149 0.90 13.81 1.29
N PHE A 150 0.93 13.74 2.62
CA PHE A 150 1.85 12.86 3.34
C PHE A 150 1.57 11.39 3.07
N LEU A 151 0.30 10.98 3.06
CA LEU A 151 -0.08 9.60 2.73
C LEU A 151 0.30 9.24 1.30
N ARG A 152 0.07 10.16 0.36
CA ARG A 152 0.44 9.97 -1.05
C ARG A 152 1.95 9.88 -1.22
N ALA A 153 2.72 10.75 -0.57
CA ALA A 153 4.18 10.74 -0.59
C ALA A 153 4.74 9.45 0.02
N TYR A 154 4.21 9.03 1.17
CA TYR A 154 4.60 7.78 1.83
C TYR A 154 4.40 6.58 0.90
N PHE A 155 3.22 6.43 0.32
CA PHE A 155 2.93 5.36 -0.63
C PHE A 155 3.87 5.41 -1.84
N ALA A 156 4.05 6.59 -2.44
CA ALA A 156 4.95 6.78 -3.57
C ALA A 156 6.39 6.38 -3.23
N PHE A 157 6.90 6.77 -2.07
CA PHE A 157 8.20 6.37 -1.58
C PHE A 157 8.33 4.84 -1.45
N LYS A 158 7.36 4.18 -0.82
CA LYS A 158 7.34 2.72 -0.64
C LYS A 158 7.31 1.97 -1.97
N MET A 159 6.52 2.46 -2.92
CA MET A 159 6.32 1.81 -4.21
C MET A 159 7.34 2.24 -5.28
N GLY A 160 8.20 3.21 -4.97
CA GLY A 160 9.15 3.77 -5.95
C GLY A 160 8.46 4.54 -7.07
N LEU A 161 7.38 5.25 -6.76
CA LEU A 161 6.62 6.06 -7.71
C LEU A 161 7.07 7.53 -7.67
N PRO A 162 6.89 8.29 -8.74
CA PRO A 162 7.17 9.71 -8.73
C PRO A 162 6.16 10.45 -7.85
N PHE A 163 6.65 11.44 -7.09
CA PHE A 163 5.83 12.34 -6.30
C PHE A 163 6.38 13.76 -6.39
N GLY A 164 5.51 14.73 -6.46
CA GLY A 164 5.85 16.12 -6.42
C GLY A 164 4.64 16.96 -6.04
N TYR A 165 4.89 18.11 -5.45
CA TYR A 165 3.86 19.12 -5.20
C TYR A 165 4.43 20.50 -5.51
N ALA A 166 3.53 21.44 -5.81
CA ALA A 166 3.88 22.83 -6.01
C ALA A 166 3.02 23.72 -5.10
N THR A 167 3.64 24.70 -4.49
CA THR A 167 2.91 25.75 -3.76
C THR A 167 2.48 26.81 -4.75
N CYS A 168 1.18 27.13 -4.75
CA CYS A 168 0.66 28.28 -5.50
C CYS A 168 0.57 29.48 -4.56
N THR A 169 1.34 30.51 -4.83
CA THR A 169 1.13 31.83 -4.20
C THR A 169 0.10 32.62 -5.01
N ARG A 170 -0.88 33.21 -4.34
CA ARG A 170 -1.73 34.18 -5.02
C ARG A 170 -0.84 35.33 -5.53
N PRO A 171 -1.01 35.78 -6.79
CA PRO A 171 -0.32 36.99 -7.23
C PRO A 171 -0.68 38.12 -6.24
N ALA A 172 0.31 38.92 -5.84
CA ALA A 172 0.05 40.12 -5.07
C ALA A 172 -1.04 40.91 -5.80
N ARG A 173 -2.13 41.24 -5.11
CA ARG A 173 -3.07 42.24 -5.66
C ARG A 173 -2.24 43.49 -5.78
N ASP A 174 -2.04 43.95 -7.01
CA ASP A 174 -1.52 45.28 -7.25
C ASP A 174 -2.41 46.22 -6.43
N ALA A 175 -1.86 46.85 -5.42
CA ALA A 175 -2.54 47.88 -4.69
C ALA A 175 -2.76 49.06 -5.68
N PRO A 176 -3.93 49.67 -5.67
CA PRO A 176 -4.23 50.80 -6.56
C PRO A 176 -3.33 51.99 -6.28
#